data_81fea42c6e2be2aa0f0400e02d675dc7
#
_entry.id   81fea42c6e2be2aa0f0400e02d675dc7
#
_cell.length_a   1.000
_cell.length_b   1.000
_cell.length_c   1.000
_cell.angle_alpha   90.00
_cell.angle_beta   90.00
_cell.angle_gamma   90.00
#
_symmetry.space_group_name_H-M   'P 1'
#
loop_
_entity.id
_entity.type
_entity.pdbx_description
1 polymer ?
#
loop_
_entity_poly.entity_id
_entity_poly.type
_entity_poly.pdbx_seq_one_letter_code
_entity_poly.pdbx_strand_id
1 'polypeptide(L)'
;GKFTQDYTKIEDESSQMLLGMTKEGLKEINENYSDKYLVVYYTATVRSEESVVTGDKGNPNDVTLEWRRTSDSYYDTQDDKALVYTYGIHLKKTFSDGKGDATQVQFVLQNQTDRYYVKANGTDGVYYVTGKEEERNKATDFTPAADGTLLIHGLEGDTYVLTETHSDQGYSLLKEPLQIVIHGTKGVVSSSAKGTESSVQVTAASATVDGTNAIMEKSSTDPASTNALVKMEVQNVKGFSLPKTGGRGLYLLTIAGVILAGTGMMFTTGKRKKDEKTPCVK
;
A
#
# COMPACT_ATOMS: atom_id res chain seq x y z
N GLY A 1 30.29 2.71 -32.62
CA GLY A 1 28.96 2.15 -32.42
C GLY A 1 28.01 2.38 -33.59
N LYS A 2 27.03 1.50 -33.71
CA LYS A 2 26.00 1.57 -34.76
C LYS A 2 24.82 2.45 -34.35
N PHE A 3 24.77 2.80 -33.08
CA PHE A 3 23.72 3.63 -32.49
C PHE A 3 24.34 4.74 -31.70
N THR A 4 23.73 5.91 -31.72
CA THR A 4 23.97 6.98 -30.76
C THR A 4 22.82 7.02 -29.78
N GLN A 5 23.12 7.18 -28.51
CA GLN A 5 22.15 7.32 -27.45
C GLN A 5 22.42 8.64 -26.77
N ASP A 6 21.48 9.52 -26.84
CA ASP A 6 21.54 10.81 -26.18
C ASP A 6 20.41 10.90 -25.16
N TYR A 7 20.77 11.17 -23.91
CA TYR A 7 19.81 11.42 -22.84
C TYR A 7 19.82 12.90 -22.52
N THR A 8 18.87 13.61 -23.00
CA THR A 8 18.66 14.96 -22.52
C THR A 8 17.78 14.85 -21.27
N LYS A 9 18.36 15.01 -20.09
CA LYS A 9 17.60 15.25 -18.86
C LYS A 9 17.09 16.68 -18.94
N ILE A 10 15.83 16.83 -19.32
CA ILE A 10 15.13 18.10 -19.23
C ILE A 10 14.77 18.27 -17.75
N GLU A 11 15.19 19.34 -17.10
CA GLU A 11 14.96 19.61 -15.67
C GLU A 11 13.49 19.94 -15.35
N ASP A 12 12.68 20.16 -16.36
CA ASP A 12 11.26 20.41 -16.26
C ASP A 12 10.46 19.17 -16.70
N GLU A 13 9.94 18.44 -15.77
CA GLU A 13 8.83 17.45 -15.84
C GLU A 13 8.78 16.47 -17.03
N SER A 14 9.48 16.67 -18.13
CA SER A 14 9.50 15.75 -19.27
C SER A 14 10.86 15.08 -19.42
N SER A 15 10.88 13.74 -19.36
CA SER A 15 12.07 12.95 -19.72
C SER A 15 11.92 12.47 -21.15
N GLN A 16 12.84 12.85 -22.03
CA GLN A 16 12.92 12.31 -23.37
C GLN A 16 14.13 11.39 -23.51
N MET A 17 13.95 10.26 -24.16
CA MET A 17 15.02 9.39 -24.61
C MET A 17 15.10 9.49 -26.13
N LEU A 18 16.22 9.99 -26.66
CA LEU A 18 16.44 10.06 -28.07
C LEU A 18 17.42 8.96 -28.53
N LEU A 19 16.98 8.15 -29.46
CA LEU A 19 17.79 7.09 -30.08
C LEU A 19 17.99 7.43 -31.54
N GLY A 20 19.23 7.69 -31.91
CA GLY A 20 19.64 7.96 -33.30
C GLY A 20 20.36 6.75 -33.91
N MET A 21 20.05 6.44 -35.15
CA MET A 21 20.82 5.48 -35.94
C MET A 21 21.96 6.14 -36.68
N THR A 22 23.15 5.55 -36.60
CA THR A 22 24.28 5.96 -37.44
C THR A 22 24.10 5.50 -38.89
N LYS A 23 24.79 6.13 -39.83
CA LYS A 23 24.77 5.71 -41.25
C LYS A 23 25.18 4.23 -41.41
N GLU A 24 26.18 3.81 -40.64
CA GLU A 24 26.67 2.43 -40.63
C GLU A 24 25.63 1.49 -40.09
N GLY A 25 24.90 1.85 -39.02
CA GLY A 25 23.80 1.08 -38.45
C GLY A 25 22.65 0.94 -39.43
N LEU A 26 22.24 2.02 -40.12
CA LEU A 26 21.18 1.97 -41.14
C LEU A 26 21.60 1.09 -42.33
N LYS A 27 22.84 1.20 -42.79
CA LYS A 27 23.35 0.36 -43.87
C LYS A 27 23.29 -1.13 -43.51
N GLU A 28 23.74 -1.49 -42.32
CA GLU A 28 23.74 -2.88 -41.88
C GLU A 28 22.31 -3.43 -41.77
N ILE A 29 21.35 -2.65 -41.26
CA ILE A 29 19.95 -3.05 -41.19
C ILE A 29 19.40 -3.30 -42.58
N ASN A 30 19.62 -2.40 -43.51
CA ASN A 30 19.10 -2.54 -44.85
C ASN A 30 19.70 -3.73 -45.61
N GLU A 31 21.00 -4.02 -45.42
CA GLU A 31 21.69 -5.10 -46.09
C GLU A 31 21.44 -6.49 -45.49
N ASN A 32 21.32 -6.57 -44.15
CA ASN A 32 21.31 -7.87 -43.44
C ASN A 32 20.03 -8.17 -42.68
N TYR A 33 19.19 -7.16 -42.43
CA TYR A 33 18.01 -7.30 -41.55
C TYR A 33 16.78 -6.57 -42.09
N SER A 34 16.66 -6.39 -43.40
CA SER A 34 15.55 -5.64 -44.03
C SER A 34 14.19 -6.30 -43.84
N ASP A 35 14.16 -7.60 -43.49
CA ASP A 35 12.98 -8.39 -43.17
C ASP A 35 12.69 -8.51 -41.66
N LYS A 36 13.43 -7.82 -40.81
CA LYS A 36 13.31 -7.89 -39.34
C LYS A 36 12.74 -6.60 -38.79
N TYR A 37 12.23 -6.72 -37.56
CA TYR A 37 11.76 -5.58 -36.77
C TYR A 37 12.91 -5.06 -35.90
N LEU A 38 13.01 -3.73 -35.77
CA LEU A 38 13.80 -3.10 -34.73
C LEU A 38 12.95 -3.01 -33.46
N VAL A 39 13.43 -3.63 -32.40
CA VAL A 39 12.75 -3.59 -31.09
C VAL A 39 13.65 -2.87 -30.10
N VAL A 40 13.11 -1.86 -29.43
CA VAL A 40 13.77 -1.12 -28.37
C VAL A 40 13.14 -1.50 -27.04
N TYR A 41 13.94 -2.09 -26.15
CA TYR A 41 13.51 -2.38 -24.78
C TYR A 41 14.06 -1.31 -23.83
N TYR A 42 13.21 -0.73 -23.05
CA TYR A 42 13.59 0.22 -22.01
C TYR A 42 12.68 0.05 -20.79
N THR A 43 13.14 0.56 -19.66
CA THR A 43 12.36 0.64 -18.43
C THR A 43 12.13 2.09 -18.08
N ALA A 44 10.92 2.41 -17.66
CA ALA A 44 10.56 3.73 -17.15
C ALA A 44 9.79 3.57 -15.85
N THR A 45 9.95 4.53 -14.95
CA THR A 45 9.22 4.59 -13.70
C THR A 45 8.24 5.76 -13.76
N VAL A 46 6.97 5.51 -13.45
CA VAL A 46 6.01 6.60 -13.27
C VAL A 46 6.47 7.42 -12.06
N ARG A 47 6.65 8.72 -12.24
CA ARG A 47 7.03 9.60 -11.13
C ARG A 47 5.93 9.61 -10.09
N SER A 48 6.29 9.40 -8.85
CA SER A 48 5.39 9.21 -7.71
C SER A 48 5.07 10.51 -6.98
N GLU A 49 4.98 11.61 -7.70
CA GLU A 49 4.64 12.91 -7.15
C GLU A 49 3.20 13.30 -7.52
N GLU A 50 2.78 14.47 -7.12
CA GLU A 50 1.43 14.99 -7.38
C GLU A 50 0.98 14.96 -8.85
N SER A 51 1.93 14.81 -9.77
CA SER A 51 1.70 14.69 -11.22
C SER A 51 1.20 13.32 -11.67
N VAL A 52 1.22 12.29 -10.81
CA VAL A 52 0.70 10.95 -11.15
C VAL A 52 -0.80 10.99 -11.31
N VAL A 53 -1.27 10.70 -12.53
CA VAL A 53 -2.69 10.57 -12.81
C VAL A 53 -3.16 9.20 -12.37
N THR A 54 -4.01 9.17 -11.34
CA THR A 54 -4.66 7.94 -10.88
C THR A 54 -5.99 7.72 -11.59
N GLY A 55 -6.27 6.47 -11.96
CA GLY A 55 -7.54 6.06 -12.56
C GLY A 55 -7.50 5.95 -14.08
N ASP A 56 -8.65 6.15 -14.70
CA ASP A 56 -8.97 5.79 -16.07
C ASP A 56 -8.33 6.66 -17.17
N LYS A 57 -7.78 7.82 -16.86
CA LYS A 57 -7.03 8.63 -17.81
C LYS A 57 -5.65 8.08 -18.15
N GLY A 58 -5.03 7.43 -17.17
CA GLY A 58 -3.69 6.88 -17.31
C GLY A 58 -2.58 7.92 -17.47
N ASN A 59 -1.36 7.43 -17.39
CA ASN A 59 -0.12 8.20 -17.55
C ASN A 59 0.44 7.90 -18.94
N PRO A 60 0.60 8.89 -19.83
CA PRO A 60 1.01 8.64 -21.20
C PRO A 60 2.50 8.31 -21.31
N ASN A 61 2.82 7.42 -22.24
CA ASN A 61 4.14 7.18 -22.76
C ASN A 61 4.08 7.29 -24.29
N ASP A 62 4.58 8.38 -24.82
CA ASP A 62 4.53 8.70 -26.23
C ASP A 62 5.85 8.31 -26.90
N VAL A 63 5.79 7.74 -28.12
CA VAL A 63 6.94 7.44 -28.95
C VAL A 63 6.75 8.04 -30.32
N THR A 64 7.80 8.70 -30.83
CA THR A 64 7.84 9.26 -32.18
C THR A 64 8.97 8.61 -32.94
N LEU A 65 8.67 8.00 -34.08
CA LEU A 65 9.65 7.59 -35.06
C LEU A 65 9.77 8.69 -36.13
N GLU A 66 10.97 9.19 -36.27
CA GLU A 66 11.30 10.20 -37.27
C GLU A 66 12.28 9.61 -38.29
N TRP A 67 12.02 9.77 -39.58
CA TRP A 67 12.94 9.32 -40.62
C TRP A 67 13.06 10.30 -41.77
N ARG A 68 14.21 10.30 -42.42
CA ARG A 68 14.54 11.12 -43.61
C ARG A 68 15.12 10.27 -44.70
N ARG A 69 14.79 10.56 -45.93
CA ARG A 69 15.52 10.03 -47.09
C ARG A 69 16.79 10.84 -47.32
N THR A 70 17.88 10.16 -47.68
CA THR A 70 19.13 10.82 -48.02
C THR A 70 19.15 11.38 -49.45
N SER A 71 18.23 10.95 -50.31
CA SER A 71 18.14 11.31 -51.73
C SER A 71 17.34 12.59 -51.99
N ASP A 72 16.53 13.02 -51.06
CA ASP A 72 15.69 14.20 -51.18
C ASP A 72 15.42 14.83 -49.81
N SER A 73 14.63 15.89 -49.79
CA SER A 73 14.24 16.55 -48.54
C SER A 73 13.03 15.88 -47.84
N TYR A 74 12.65 14.67 -48.23
CA TYR A 74 11.54 13.98 -47.64
C TYR A 74 11.81 13.66 -46.17
N TYR A 75 10.89 14.06 -45.36
CA TYR A 75 10.85 13.86 -43.91
C TYR A 75 9.47 13.40 -43.52
N ASP A 76 9.37 12.42 -42.63
CA ASP A 76 8.10 11.94 -42.13
C ASP A 76 8.26 11.48 -40.69
N THR A 77 7.14 11.44 -39.98
CA THR A 77 7.03 10.98 -38.59
C THR A 77 5.91 9.99 -38.42
N GLN A 78 6.09 9.08 -37.49
CA GLN A 78 5.02 8.21 -37.01
C GLN A 78 5.02 8.24 -35.49
N ASP A 79 3.87 8.53 -34.93
CA ASP A 79 3.65 8.61 -33.49
C ASP A 79 2.83 7.41 -33.01
N ASP A 80 3.18 6.91 -31.81
CA ASP A 80 2.37 5.93 -31.09
C ASP A 80 2.34 6.29 -29.60
N LYS A 81 1.35 5.79 -28.87
CA LYS A 81 1.11 6.13 -27.48
C LYS A 81 0.66 4.93 -26.68
N ALA A 82 1.30 4.70 -25.56
CA ALA A 82 0.85 3.76 -24.53
C ALA A 82 0.40 4.51 -23.28
N LEU A 83 -0.54 3.91 -22.54
CA LEU A 83 -1.03 4.47 -21.29
C LEU A 83 -0.73 3.48 -20.15
N VAL A 84 -0.14 3.99 -19.07
CA VAL A 84 0.08 3.25 -17.83
C VAL A 84 -0.95 3.72 -16.80
N TYR A 85 -1.72 2.80 -16.27
CA TYR A 85 -2.77 3.09 -15.31
C TYR A 85 -2.28 2.83 -13.89
N THR A 86 -2.55 3.77 -13.00
CA THR A 86 -2.28 3.66 -11.58
C THR A 86 -3.55 3.90 -10.77
N TYR A 87 -3.61 3.29 -9.61
CA TYR A 87 -4.72 3.35 -8.67
C TYR A 87 -4.23 3.74 -7.29
N GLY A 88 -5.13 3.78 -6.34
CA GLY A 88 -4.76 4.05 -4.96
C GLY A 88 -5.74 3.45 -3.97
N ILE A 89 -5.44 3.68 -2.70
CA ILE A 89 -6.27 3.29 -1.56
C ILE A 89 -6.65 4.56 -0.80
N HIS A 90 -7.94 4.71 -0.49
CA HIS A 90 -8.47 5.69 0.45
C HIS A 90 -9.03 4.95 1.66
N LEU A 91 -8.22 4.85 2.69
CA LEU A 91 -8.58 4.20 3.95
C LEU A 91 -9.00 5.25 4.99
N LYS A 92 -10.10 4.99 5.70
CA LYS A 92 -10.51 5.71 6.88
C LYS A 92 -10.26 4.86 8.12
N LYS A 93 -9.32 5.28 8.96
CA LYS A 93 -9.04 4.65 10.24
C LYS A 93 -9.97 5.20 11.32
N THR A 94 -10.65 4.32 12.02
CA THR A 94 -11.57 4.66 13.12
C THR A 94 -11.30 3.81 14.37
N PHE A 95 -11.91 4.20 15.47
CA PHE A 95 -11.83 3.50 16.75
C PHE A 95 -13.23 3.32 17.33
N SER A 96 -13.49 2.20 17.97
CA SER A 96 -14.83 1.80 18.43
C SER A 96 -15.48 2.77 19.44
N ASP A 97 -14.68 3.55 20.16
CA ASP A 97 -15.15 4.59 21.09
C ASP A 97 -14.87 6.03 20.63
N GLY A 98 -14.32 6.18 19.43
CA GLY A 98 -13.99 7.47 18.82
C GLY A 98 -12.86 8.26 19.50
N LYS A 99 -12.06 7.62 20.36
CA LYS A 99 -11.04 8.30 21.20
C LYS A 99 -9.59 7.94 20.88
N GLY A 100 -9.35 6.96 20.01
CA GLY A 100 -8.02 6.56 19.61
C GLY A 100 -7.34 7.61 18.71
N ASP A 101 -6.02 7.61 18.75
CA ASP A 101 -5.16 8.47 17.92
C ASP A 101 -4.72 7.69 16.67
N ALA A 102 -5.24 8.10 15.51
CA ALA A 102 -4.92 7.46 14.24
C ALA A 102 -3.45 7.63 13.84
N THR A 103 -2.77 8.67 14.32
CA THR A 103 -1.35 8.93 14.03
C THR A 103 -0.41 7.92 14.70
N GLN A 104 -0.91 7.12 15.65
CA GLN A 104 -0.18 6.04 16.29
C GLN A 104 -0.31 4.72 15.55
N VAL A 105 -1.17 4.65 14.53
CA VAL A 105 -1.41 3.43 13.77
C VAL A 105 -0.44 3.32 12.60
N GLN A 106 0.07 2.11 12.35
CA GLN A 106 0.94 1.83 11.23
C GLN A 106 0.43 0.65 10.40
N PHE A 107 0.50 0.80 9.10
CA PHE A 107 0.19 -0.23 8.13
C PHE A 107 1.37 -0.51 7.23
N VAL A 108 1.43 -1.72 6.71
CA VAL A 108 2.32 -2.14 5.64
C VAL A 108 1.52 -2.71 4.50
N LEU A 109 1.91 -2.38 3.28
CA LEU A 109 1.28 -2.88 2.07
C LEU A 109 2.23 -3.79 1.32
N GLN A 110 1.79 -5.02 1.02
CA GLN A 110 2.52 -5.99 0.23
C GLN A 110 1.74 -6.32 -1.05
N ASN A 111 2.40 -6.26 -2.20
CA ASN A 111 1.88 -6.87 -3.42
C ASN A 111 2.03 -8.38 -3.30
N GLN A 112 0.93 -9.10 -3.38
CA GLN A 112 0.91 -10.55 -3.17
C GLN A 112 1.28 -11.31 -4.44
N THR A 113 0.96 -10.78 -5.61
CA THR A 113 1.25 -11.39 -6.91
C THR A 113 2.75 -11.39 -7.19
N ASP A 114 3.38 -10.23 -7.10
CA ASP A 114 4.79 -10.02 -7.40
C ASP A 114 5.71 -10.17 -6.17
N ARG A 115 5.12 -10.34 -4.98
CA ARG A 115 5.82 -10.63 -3.71
C ARG A 115 6.80 -9.55 -3.26
N TYR A 116 6.45 -8.29 -3.43
CA TYR A 116 7.21 -7.15 -2.93
C TYR A 116 6.42 -6.33 -1.91
N TYR A 117 7.13 -5.59 -1.06
CA TYR A 117 6.55 -4.56 -0.22
C TYR A 117 6.57 -3.21 -0.92
N VAL A 118 5.52 -2.44 -0.71
CA VAL A 118 5.40 -1.10 -1.31
C VAL A 118 6.29 -0.12 -0.57
N LYS A 119 7.11 0.61 -1.36
CA LYS A 119 7.87 1.76 -0.90
C LYS A 119 7.20 3.02 -1.41
N ALA A 120 7.03 3.99 -0.52
CA ALA A 120 6.37 5.25 -0.84
C ALA A 120 7.01 6.41 -0.08
N ASN A 121 6.88 7.62 -0.60
CA ASN A 121 7.18 8.86 0.09
C ASN A 121 5.89 9.57 0.44
N GLY A 122 5.86 10.26 1.56
CA GLY A 122 4.70 11.02 1.98
C GLY A 122 4.68 11.23 3.49
N THR A 123 3.76 12.05 3.94
CA THR A 123 3.51 12.38 5.34
C THR A 123 2.04 12.71 5.54
N ASP A 124 1.62 12.79 6.78
CA ASP A 124 0.28 13.27 7.16
C ASP A 124 -0.86 12.53 6.42
N GLY A 125 -0.72 11.21 6.33
CA GLY A 125 -1.73 10.35 5.74
C GLY A 125 -1.77 10.33 4.21
N VAL A 126 -0.87 11.04 3.50
CA VAL A 126 -0.82 11.05 2.03
C VAL A 126 0.52 10.51 1.54
N TYR A 127 0.49 9.46 0.74
CA TYR A 127 1.68 8.74 0.27
C TYR A 127 1.61 8.49 -1.24
N TYR A 128 2.78 8.59 -1.88
CA TYR A 128 2.99 8.29 -3.29
C TYR A 128 4.00 7.16 -3.43
N VAL A 129 3.65 6.11 -4.15
CA VAL A 129 4.52 4.95 -4.38
C VAL A 129 5.76 5.37 -5.15
N THR A 130 6.93 5.01 -4.64
CA THR A 130 8.24 5.32 -5.24
C THR A 130 9.00 4.09 -5.68
N GLY A 131 8.60 2.90 -5.25
CA GLY A 131 9.32 1.68 -5.60
C GLY A 131 8.80 0.43 -4.92
N LYS A 132 9.57 -0.62 -5.11
CA LYS A 132 9.33 -1.98 -4.64
C LYS A 132 10.50 -2.40 -3.74
N GLU A 133 10.22 -3.08 -2.64
CA GLU A 133 11.23 -3.60 -1.71
C GLU A 133 10.97 -5.08 -1.44
N GLU A 134 12.02 -5.89 -1.46
CA GLU A 134 11.90 -7.31 -1.15
C GLU A 134 11.80 -7.57 0.36
N GLU A 135 12.44 -6.69 1.15
CA GLU A 135 12.52 -6.82 2.59
C GLU A 135 11.51 -5.91 3.30
N ARG A 136 10.77 -6.46 4.27
CA ARG A 136 9.79 -5.72 5.08
C ARG A 136 10.38 -4.50 5.80
N ASN A 137 11.62 -4.60 6.27
CA ASN A 137 12.30 -3.54 7.03
C ASN A 137 12.70 -2.32 6.19
N LYS A 138 12.61 -2.43 4.85
CA LYS A 138 12.85 -1.34 3.89
C LYS A 138 11.55 -0.75 3.32
N ALA A 139 10.43 -1.39 3.60
CA ALA A 139 9.12 -0.95 3.19
C ALA A 139 8.67 0.31 3.95
N THR A 140 7.70 1.01 3.40
CA THR A 140 7.09 2.16 4.08
C THR A 140 6.12 1.69 5.15
N ASP A 141 6.23 2.24 6.35
CA ASP A 141 5.17 2.20 7.35
C ASP A 141 4.21 3.36 7.08
N PHE A 142 2.99 3.03 6.65
CA PHE A 142 1.96 4.00 6.33
C PHE A 142 1.22 4.41 7.60
N THR A 143 1.23 5.70 7.92
CA THR A 143 0.56 6.25 9.10
C THR A 143 -0.58 7.16 8.65
N PRO A 144 -1.83 6.96 9.11
CA PRO A 144 -2.92 7.87 8.81
C PRO A 144 -2.71 9.28 9.37
N ALA A 145 -3.37 10.27 8.78
CA ALA A 145 -3.48 11.61 9.33
C ALA A 145 -4.28 11.61 10.65
N ALA A 146 -4.26 12.72 11.37
CA ALA A 146 -4.95 12.86 12.66
C ALA A 146 -6.47 12.64 12.57
N ASP A 147 -7.07 12.93 11.42
CA ASP A 147 -8.48 12.65 11.17
C ASP A 147 -8.76 11.16 10.83
N GLY A 148 -7.73 10.34 10.72
CA GLY A 148 -7.78 8.93 10.35
C GLY A 148 -7.74 8.65 8.85
N THR A 149 -7.52 9.65 8.00
CA THR A 149 -7.43 9.46 6.56
C THR A 149 -6.05 8.93 6.16
N LEU A 150 -6.01 7.91 5.31
CA LEU A 150 -4.80 7.38 4.69
C LEU A 150 -5.03 7.23 3.18
N LEU A 151 -4.26 7.98 2.39
CA LEU A 151 -4.26 7.96 0.93
C LEU A 151 -2.94 7.39 0.43
N ILE A 152 -3.01 6.36 -0.40
CA ILE A 152 -1.84 5.75 -1.05
C ILE A 152 -2.07 5.82 -2.55
N HIS A 153 -1.24 6.55 -3.27
CA HIS A 153 -1.33 6.77 -4.72
C HIS A 153 -0.22 6.04 -5.47
N GLY A 154 -0.48 5.64 -6.72
CA GLY A 154 0.53 5.08 -7.61
C GLY A 154 0.63 3.56 -7.57
N LEU A 155 -0.42 2.87 -7.12
CA LEU A 155 -0.52 1.41 -7.16
C LEU A 155 -0.90 0.92 -8.55
N GLU A 156 -0.38 -0.22 -8.95
CA GLU A 156 -0.83 -0.95 -10.14
C GLU A 156 -2.14 -1.74 -9.85
N GLY A 157 -2.83 -2.15 -10.89
CA GLY A 157 -4.00 -3.04 -10.74
C GLY A 157 -3.52 -4.46 -10.44
N ASP A 158 -3.62 -4.87 -9.17
CA ASP A 158 -3.09 -6.13 -8.67
C ASP A 158 -3.71 -6.53 -7.32
N THR A 159 -3.20 -7.61 -6.73
CA THR A 159 -3.60 -8.10 -5.40
C THR A 159 -2.62 -7.64 -4.34
N TYR A 160 -3.14 -6.95 -3.33
CA TYR A 160 -2.38 -6.45 -2.20
C TYR A 160 -2.87 -7.03 -0.88
N VAL A 161 -1.97 -7.09 0.09
CA VAL A 161 -2.27 -7.41 1.49
C VAL A 161 -1.86 -6.22 2.35
N LEU A 162 -2.84 -5.63 3.05
CA LEU A 162 -2.66 -4.56 4.00
C LEU A 162 -2.63 -5.14 5.42
N THR A 163 -1.51 -5.00 6.09
CA THR A 163 -1.29 -5.48 7.45
C THR A 163 -1.15 -4.31 8.41
N GLU A 164 -1.96 -4.27 9.45
CA GLU A 164 -1.77 -3.34 10.56
C GLU A 164 -0.66 -3.86 11.47
N THR A 165 0.41 -3.10 11.63
CA THR A 165 1.59 -3.49 12.39
C THR A 165 1.67 -2.83 13.76
N HIS A 166 1.00 -1.69 13.92
CA HIS A 166 0.91 -0.96 15.17
C HIS A 166 -0.47 -0.33 15.34
N SER A 167 -0.96 -0.28 16.56
CA SER A 167 -2.22 0.38 16.94
C SER A 167 -1.98 1.34 18.11
N ASP A 168 -2.91 2.28 18.30
CA ASP A 168 -2.88 3.14 19.47
C ASP A 168 -3.05 2.35 20.77
N GLN A 169 -2.49 2.87 21.86
CA GLN A 169 -2.48 2.20 23.14
C GLN A 169 -3.89 1.94 23.68
N GLY A 170 -4.17 0.69 24.01
CA GLY A 170 -5.47 0.24 24.52
C GLY A 170 -6.43 -0.23 23.44
N TYR A 171 -6.02 -0.30 22.19
CA TYR A 171 -6.80 -0.87 21.08
C TYR A 171 -6.12 -2.11 20.53
N SER A 172 -6.94 -3.05 20.06
CA SER A 172 -6.47 -4.29 19.44
C SER A 172 -6.14 -4.04 17.98
N LEU A 173 -5.06 -4.63 17.49
CA LEU A 173 -4.74 -4.73 16.07
C LEU A 173 -5.84 -5.47 15.31
N LEU A 174 -5.91 -5.27 14.01
CA LEU A 174 -6.67 -6.16 13.13
C LEU A 174 -6.23 -7.62 13.35
N LYS A 175 -7.19 -8.52 13.43
CA LYS A 175 -6.91 -9.95 13.65
C LYS A 175 -6.24 -10.58 12.43
N GLU A 176 -6.69 -10.21 11.26
CA GLU A 176 -6.21 -10.71 9.98
C GLU A 176 -5.85 -9.53 9.07
N PRO A 177 -4.83 -9.68 8.23
CA PRO A 177 -4.54 -8.71 7.18
C PRO A 177 -5.69 -8.63 6.18
N LEU A 178 -5.89 -7.45 5.57
CA LEU A 178 -6.93 -7.24 4.57
C LEU A 178 -6.38 -7.48 3.17
N GLN A 179 -7.06 -8.32 2.39
CA GLN A 179 -6.75 -8.52 0.99
C GLN A 179 -7.49 -7.49 0.13
N ILE A 180 -6.76 -6.75 -0.69
CA ILE A 180 -7.29 -5.74 -1.60
C ILE A 180 -6.94 -6.16 -3.02
N VAL A 181 -7.94 -6.35 -3.87
CA VAL A 181 -7.74 -6.69 -5.28
C VAL A 181 -8.25 -5.54 -6.13
N ILE A 182 -7.38 -4.99 -6.97
CA ILE A 182 -7.68 -3.87 -7.87
C ILE A 182 -7.62 -4.38 -9.31
N HIS A 183 -8.72 -4.22 -10.05
CA HIS A 183 -8.81 -4.59 -11.45
C HIS A 183 -9.16 -3.40 -12.32
N GLY A 184 -8.36 -3.14 -13.37
CA GLY A 184 -8.75 -2.27 -14.46
C GLY A 184 -9.56 -3.04 -15.49
N THR A 185 -10.75 -2.57 -15.83
CA THR A 185 -11.53 -3.13 -16.93
C THR A 185 -11.03 -2.56 -18.25
N LYS A 186 -10.53 -3.43 -19.12
CA LYS A 186 -10.03 -3.04 -20.44
C LYS A 186 -11.20 -2.87 -21.40
N GLY A 187 -11.24 -1.76 -22.12
CA GLY A 187 -12.17 -1.50 -23.22
C GLY A 187 -11.42 -1.11 -24.47
N VAL A 188 -12.03 -1.34 -25.62
CA VAL A 188 -11.50 -0.89 -26.91
C VAL A 188 -12.01 0.51 -27.17
N VAL A 189 -11.10 1.48 -27.27
CA VAL A 189 -11.43 2.82 -27.71
C VAL A 189 -10.94 2.97 -29.15
N SER A 190 -11.85 3.19 -30.09
CA SER A 190 -11.47 3.48 -31.46
C SER A 190 -10.83 4.87 -31.52
N SER A 191 -9.56 4.92 -31.87
CA SER A 191 -8.90 6.17 -32.18
C SER A 191 -9.23 6.59 -33.61
N SER A 192 -9.57 7.86 -33.81
CA SER A 192 -9.79 8.47 -35.15
C SER A 192 -8.48 8.87 -35.82
N ALA A 193 -7.32 8.50 -35.28
CA ALA A 193 -6.03 8.80 -35.87
C ALA A 193 -5.71 7.83 -37.02
N LYS A 194 -5.09 8.36 -38.02
CA LYS A 194 -4.66 7.71 -39.26
C LYS A 194 -3.67 6.58 -38.98
N GLY A 195 -4.18 5.38 -38.87
CA GLY A 195 -3.41 4.18 -38.51
C GLY A 195 -4.25 3.38 -37.52
N THR A 196 -5.10 2.58 -38.03
CA THR A 196 -6.19 1.88 -37.38
C THR A 196 -5.74 0.76 -36.44
N GLU A 197 -5.06 1.10 -35.37
CA GLU A 197 -4.98 0.15 -34.27
C GLU A 197 -5.89 0.62 -33.13
N SER A 198 -6.83 -0.25 -32.79
CA SER A 198 -7.71 -0.05 -31.65
C SER A 198 -6.90 -0.05 -30.39
N SER A 199 -6.70 1.11 -29.78
CA SER A 199 -6.02 1.18 -28.47
C SER A 199 -6.90 0.57 -27.40
N VAL A 200 -6.37 -0.37 -26.66
CA VAL A 200 -7.02 -0.90 -25.45
C VAL A 200 -6.78 0.09 -24.31
N GLN A 201 -7.85 0.69 -23.83
CA GLN A 201 -7.79 1.60 -22.67
C GLN A 201 -8.56 1.01 -21.51
N VAL A 202 -8.21 1.38 -20.29
CA VAL A 202 -9.01 1.07 -19.12
C VAL A 202 -10.25 1.98 -19.12
N THR A 203 -11.41 1.38 -19.28
CA THR A 203 -12.69 2.11 -19.30
C THR A 203 -13.37 2.18 -17.95
N ALA A 204 -13.02 1.29 -17.05
CA ALA A 204 -13.49 1.26 -15.67
C ALA A 204 -12.49 0.47 -14.79
N ALA A 205 -12.50 0.75 -13.50
CA ALA A 205 -11.81 -0.05 -12.52
C ALA A 205 -12.77 -0.54 -11.45
N SER A 206 -12.50 -1.69 -10.88
CA SER A 206 -13.22 -2.26 -9.75
C SER A 206 -12.23 -2.77 -8.71
N ALA A 207 -12.69 -2.87 -7.47
CA ALA A 207 -11.88 -3.48 -6.42
C ALA A 207 -12.72 -4.34 -5.50
N THR A 208 -12.06 -5.28 -4.83
CA THR A 208 -12.63 -6.01 -3.70
C THR A 208 -11.73 -5.85 -2.48
N VAL A 209 -12.35 -5.85 -1.30
CA VAL A 209 -11.66 -5.95 -0.01
C VAL A 209 -12.19 -7.21 0.66
N ASP A 210 -11.31 -8.15 0.97
CA ASP A 210 -11.63 -9.49 1.49
C ASP A 210 -12.76 -10.19 0.69
N GLY A 211 -12.66 -10.12 -0.65
CA GLY A 211 -13.63 -10.70 -1.57
C GLY A 211 -14.96 -9.97 -1.70
N THR A 212 -15.17 -8.89 -0.95
CA THR A 212 -16.37 -8.05 -1.04
C THR A 212 -16.12 -6.85 -1.94
N ASN A 213 -17.06 -6.55 -2.85
CA ASN A 213 -16.95 -5.40 -3.75
C ASN A 213 -16.77 -4.11 -2.96
N ALA A 214 -15.70 -3.39 -3.25
CA ALA A 214 -15.40 -2.09 -2.67
C ALA A 214 -15.89 -0.95 -3.57
N ILE A 215 -16.16 0.19 -2.94
CA ILE A 215 -16.47 1.43 -3.67
C ILE A 215 -15.18 2.01 -4.20
N MET A 216 -15.18 2.41 -5.49
CA MET A 216 -14.10 3.16 -6.10
C MET A 216 -14.45 4.65 -6.09
N GLU A 217 -13.59 5.47 -5.51
CA GLU A 217 -13.75 6.93 -5.47
C GLU A 217 -12.90 7.63 -6.52
N LYS A 218 -13.28 8.86 -6.86
CA LYS A 218 -12.46 9.74 -7.70
C LYS A 218 -11.21 10.18 -6.96
N SER A 219 -10.11 10.35 -7.68
CA SER A 219 -8.95 11.01 -7.13
C SER A 219 -9.24 12.50 -6.85
N SER A 220 -8.77 12.99 -5.71
CA SER A 220 -8.84 14.43 -5.39
C SER A 220 -7.88 15.25 -6.25
N THR A 221 -6.80 14.63 -6.75
CA THR A 221 -5.82 15.28 -7.64
C THR A 221 -6.28 15.36 -9.08
N ASP A 222 -7.22 14.49 -9.49
CA ASP A 222 -7.87 14.56 -10.80
C ASP A 222 -9.37 14.31 -10.69
N PRO A 223 -10.18 15.35 -10.45
CA PRO A 223 -11.63 15.22 -10.30
C PRO A 223 -12.34 14.70 -11.55
N ALA A 224 -11.72 14.75 -12.72
CA ALA A 224 -12.25 14.21 -13.97
C ALA A 224 -11.99 12.70 -14.10
N SER A 225 -11.02 12.15 -13.36
CA SER A 225 -10.77 10.72 -13.29
C SER A 225 -11.87 10.01 -12.49
N THR A 226 -12.22 8.81 -12.91
CA THR A 226 -13.17 7.93 -12.22
C THR A 226 -12.47 6.69 -11.74
N ASN A 227 -13.07 5.99 -10.77
CA ASN A 227 -12.58 4.67 -10.33
C ASN A 227 -11.09 4.62 -9.98
N ALA A 228 -10.61 5.62 -9.25
CA ALA A 228 -9.19 5.77 -8.97
C ALA A 228 -8.74 5.16 -7.62
N LEU A 229 -9.53 5.35 -6.58
CA LEU A 229 -9.17 5.02 -5.20
C LEU A 229 -10.13 3.98 -4.62
N VAL A 230 -9.58 2.92 -4.06
CA VAL A 230 -10.36 1.93 -3.30
C VAL A 230 -10.74 2.53 -1.95
N LYS A 231 -12.05 2.73 -1.73
CA LYS A 231 -12.56 3.20 -0.44
C LYS A 231 -12.70 2.06 0.53
N MET A 232 -12.14 2.23 1.72
CA MET A 232 -12.27 1.26 2.80
C MET A 232 -12.23 1.92 4.16
N GLU A 233 -12.79 1.25 5.16
CA GLU A 233 -12.74 1.66 6.55
C GLU A 233 -12.12 0.55 7.40
N VAL A 234 -11.26 0.94 8.33
CA VAL A 234 -10.60 0.03 9.29
C VAL A 234 -10.86 0.54 10.69
N GLN A 235 -11.57 -0.25 11.49
CA GLN A 235 -11.89 0.08 12.86
C GLN A 235 -11.12 -0.78 13.85
N ASN A 236 -10.41 -0.16 14.79
CA ASN A 236 -9.83 -0.85 15.92
C ASN A 236 -10.79 -0.83 17.12
N VAL A 237 -10.90 -2.00 17.74
CA VAL A 237 -11.76 -2.18 18.90
C VAL A 237 -10.94 -1.94 20.16
N LYS A 238 -11.52 -1.23 21.11
CA LYS A 238 -10.92 -1.01 22.42
C LYS A 238 -10.63 -2.35 23.09
N GLY A 239 -9.37 -2.56 23.47
CA GLY A 239 -8.96 -3.76 24.19
C GLY A 239 -9.59 -3.84 25.55
N PHE A 240 -9.87 -5.04 26.03
CA PHE A 240 -10.34 -5.26 27.39
C PHE A 240 -9.18 -5.01 28.36
N SER A 241 -9.21 -3.88 29.07
CA SER A 241 -8.29 -3.68 30.17
C SER A 241 -8.78 -4.52 31.35
N LEU A 242 -8.03 -5.57 31.68
CA LEU A 242 -8.26 -6.25 32.93
C LEU A 242 -8.15 -5.21 34.06
N PRO A 243 -9.10 -5.20 35.01
CA PRO A 243 -8.99 -4.34 36.17
C PRO A 243 -7.60 -4.58 36.78
N LYS A 244 -6.87 -3.50 37.09
CA LYS A 244 -5.62 -3.64 37.85
C LYS A 244 -5.96 -4.23 39.22
N THR A 245 -5.94 -5.56 39.33
CA THR A 245 -6.20 -6.30 40.59
C THR A 245 -5.09 -6.15 41.62
N GLY A 246 -4.11 -5.27 41.36
CA GLY A 246 -2.99 -4.94 42.25
C GLY A 246 -3.17 -3.68 43.09
N GLY A 247 -4.37 -3.12 43.21
CA GLY A 247 -4.63 -1.96 44.05
C GLY A 247 -4.71 -2.31 45.54
N ARG A 248 -4.80 -1.26 46.39
CA ARG A 248 -4.88 -1.35 47.85
C ARG A 248 -5.87 -2.39 48.41
N GLY A 249 -6.86 -2.82 47.63
CA GLY A 249 -7.80 -3.86 47.99
C GLY A 249 -7.18 -5.27 48.18
N LEU A 250 -6.14 -5.61 47.43
CA LEU A 250 -5.45 -6.90 47.56
C LEU A 250 -4.67 -6.97 48.89
N TYR A 251 -4.04 -5.86 49.29
CA TYR A 251 -3.35 -5.78 50.59
C TYR A 251 -4.35 -5.96 51.76
N LEU A 252 -5.49 -5.34 51.68
CA LEU A 252 -6.54 -5.50 52.74
C LEU A 252 -7.07 -6.92 52.82
N LEU A 253 -7.30 -7.59 51.70
CA LEU A 253 -7.73 -8.99 51.65
C LEU A 253 -6.65 -9.95 52.16
N THR A 254 -5.38 -9.69 51.83
CA THR A 254 -4.25 -10.50 52.32
C THR A 254 -4.08 -10.33 53.82
N ILE A 255 -4.18 -9.10 54.35
CA ILE A 255 -4.09 -8.80 55.79
C ILE A 255 -5.27 -9.47 56.52
N ALA A 256 -6.49 -9.35 56.02
CA ALA A 256 -7.67 -9.99 56.61
C ALA A 256 -7.53 -11.54 56.63
N GLY A 257 -7.03 -12.13 55.52
CA GLY A 257 -6.77 -13.55 55.46
C GLY A 257 -5.72 -14.07 56.48
N VAL A 258 -4.64 -13.33 56.68
CA VAL A 258 -3.61 -13.65 57.67
C VAL A 258 -4.15 -13.52 59.10
N ILE A 259 -4.95 -12.51 59.41
CA ILE A 259 -5.59 -12.33 60.72
C ILE A 259 -6.56 -13.48 61.01
N LEU A 260 -7.41 -13.87 60.03
CA LEU A 260 -8.34 -14.99 60.18
C LEU A 260 -7.62 -16.32 60.38
N ALA A 261 -6.52 -16.58 59.65
CA ALA A 261 -5.72 -17.77 59.83
C ALA A 261 -5.00 -17.80 61.22
N GLY A 262 -4.46 -16.64 61.64
CA GLY A 262 -3.83 -16.50 62.96
C GLY A 262 -4.78 -16.71 64.14
N THR A 263 -5.98 -16.15 64.07
CA THR A 263 -7.00 -16.34 65.08
C THR A 263 -7.54 -17.78 65.09
N GLY A 264 -7.69 -18.41 63.92
CA GLY A 264 -8.08 -19.81 63.81
C GLY A 264 -7.07 -20.77 64.47
N MET A 265 -5.76 -20.51 64.31
CA MET A 265 -4.70 -21.28 65.02
C MET A 265 -4.72 -21.07 66.53
N MET A 266 -5.00 -19.86 67.02
CA MET A 266 -5.08 -19.62 68.48
C MET A 266 -6.27 -20.36 69.11
N PHE A 267 -7.39 -20.47 68.43
CA PHE A 267 -8.57 -21.23 68.95
C PHE A 267 -8.31 -22.74 68.95
N THR A 268 -7.57 -23.28 68.01
CA THR A 268 -7.27 -24.73 68.00
C THR A 268 -6.24 -25.13 69.00
N THR A 269 -5.21 -24.29 69.25
CA THR A 269 -4.19 -24.56 70.30
C THR A 269 -4.75 -24.34 71.71
N GLY A 270 -5.69 -23.43 71.93
CA GLY A 270 -6.37 -23.19 73.23
C GLY A 270 -7.20 -24.38 73.70
N LYS A 271 -7.84 -25.15 72.81
CA LYS A 271 -8.59 -26.34 73.14
C LYS A 271 -7.76 -27.56 73.51
N ARG A 272 -6.53 -27.70 73.07
CA ARG A 272 -5.65 -28.83 73.42
C ARG A 272 -5.08 -28.78 74.82
N LYS A 273 -5.12 -27.67 75.53
CA LYS A 273 -4.62 -27.56 76.90
C LYS A 273 -5.64 -27.90 78.00
N LYS A 274 -6.90 -28.30 77.69
CA LYS A 274 -7.94 -28.57 78.69
C LYS A 274 -8.22 -30.07 78.97
N ASP A 275 -7.62 -31.00 78.23
CA ASP A 275 -7.93 -32.42 78.33
C ASP A 275 -6.85 -33.28 79.04
N GLU A 276 -5.88 -32.62 79.71
CA GLU A 276 -4.85 -33.37 80.46
C GLU A 276 -4.92 -33.05 81.97
N LYS A 277 -5.95 -33.54 82.64
CA LYS A 277 -5.96 -33.83 84.12
C LYS A 277 -7.13 -34.69 84.47
N THR A 278 -6.94 -35.99 84.49
CA THR A 278 -7.68 -36.85 85.47
C THR A 278 -6.78 -37.93 85.94
N PRO A 279 -6.52 -38.03 87.23
CA PRO A 279 -5.61 -39.02 87.77
C PRO A 279 -6.35 -40.35 88.07
N CYS A 280 -5.71 -41.45 87.76
CA CYS A 280 -6.07 -42.80 88.29
C CYS A 280 -5.88 -42.88 89.77
N VAL A 281 -6.95 -43.34 90.51
CA VAL A 281 -6.77 -43.95 91.79
C VAL A 281 -7.71 -45.15 91.91
N LYS A 282 -7.12 -46.30 92.22
CA LYS A 282 -7.47 -47.64 92.65
C LYS A 282 -8.03 -48.60 91.63
#